data_378f24cc4256e0796c622a1af995a75e
#
_entry.id   378f24cc4256e0796c622a1af995a75e
#
_cell.length_a   1.000
_cell.length_b   1.000
_cell.length_c   1.000
_cell.angle_alpha   90.00
_cell.angle_beta   90.00
_cell.angle_gamma   90.00
#
_symmetry.space_group_name_H-M   'P 1'
#
loop_
_entity.id
_entity.type
_entity.pdbx_description
1 polymer ?
#
loop_
_entity_poly.entity_id
_entity_poly.type
_entity_poly.pdbx_seq_one_letter_code
_entity_poly.pdbx_strand_id
1 'polypeptide(L)'
;MRALTVLLALMAVSATSNAYYRVCYYTNWAQYRPAGAKFFPEDIDPFLCTHIIYSFAKINQQNMIAMYEWNDDKMYVRFNNLKENNPELKTLLAVGGWNHESGTESPFSRMVRTIATRKVFIDSVKR
;
A
#
# COMPACT_ATOMS: atom_id res chain seq x y z
N MET A 1 6.08 28.11 42.89
CA MET A 1 6.89 26.97 42.41
C MET A 1 6.10 25.66 42.37
N ARG A 2 5.30 25.29 43.37
CA ARG A 2 4.54 24.04 43.38
C ARG A 2 3.46 23.92 42.29
N ALA A 3 2.77 25.02 41.94
CA ALA A 3 1.73 25.02 40.89
C ALA A 3 2.30 24.80 39.47
N LEU A 4 3.48 25.36 39.17
CA LEU A 4 4.15 25.19 37.88
C LEU A 4 4.64 23.76 37.67
N THR A 5 5.12 23.10 38.74
CA THR A 5 5.56 21.69 38.67
C THR A 5 4.41 20.73 38.43
N VAL A 6 3.23 21.01 38.99
CA VAL A 6 2.01 20.18 38.77
C VAL A 6 1.48 20.36 37.36
N LEU A 7 1.53 21.57 36.78
CA LEU A 7 1.13 21.82 35.37
C LEU A 7 2.03 21.08 34.37
N LEU A 8 3.35 21.08 34.58
CA LEU A 8 4.30 20.35 33.76
C LEU A 8 4.12 18.83 33.85
N ALA A 9 3.80 18.30 35.04
CA ALA A 9 3.51 16.88 35.20
C ALA A 9 2.21 16.45 34.49
N LEU A 10 1.18 17.30 34.48
CA LEU A 10 -0.09 17.04 33.76
C LEU A 10 0.08 17.06 32.25
N MET A 11 0.96 17.92 31.70
CA MET A 11 1.27 17.93 30.26
C MET A 11 2.07 16.69 29.81
N ALA A 12 2.89 16.12 30.67
CA ALA A 12 3.67 14.92 30.35
C ALA A 12 2.80 13.63 30.28
N VAL A 13 1.65 13.58 30.95
CA VAL A 13 0.75 12.42 30.96
C VAL A 13 -0.14 12.34 29.71
N SER A 14 -0.34 13.45 28.99
CA SER A 14 -1.20 13.47 27.79
C SER A 14 -0.54 12.95 26.50
N ALA A 15 0.72 12.51 26.54
CA ALA A 15 1.47 12.08 25.35
C ALA A 15 1.47 10.58 25.08
N THR A 16 0.72 9.76 25.84
CA THR A 16 0.57 8.32 25.54
C THR A 16 -0.74 8.04 24.81
N SER A 17 -0.91 8.62 23.63
CA SER A 17 -1.87 8.05 22.70
C SER A 17 -1.28 6.74 22.19
N ASN A 18 -1.85 5.60 22.54
CA ASN A 18 -1.55 4.33 21.88
C ASN A 18 -1.86 4.48 20.39
N ALA A 19 -0.83 4.76 19.60
CA ALA A 19 -0.95 4.85 18.16
C ALA A 19 -1.26 3.43 17.64
N TYR A 20 -2.50 3.18 17.26
CA TYR A 20 -2.88 1.95 16.57
C TYR A 20 -2.71 2.13 15.05
N TYR A 21 -2.34 1.05 14.37
CA TYR A 21 -2.28 1.04 12.91
C TYR A 21 -3.68 0.77 12.34
N ARG A 22 -4.12 1.65 11.43
CA ARG A 22 -5.30 1.41 10.60
C ARG A 22 -4.81 1.16 9.18
N VAL A 23 -4.96 -0.08 8.72
CA VAL A 23 -4.47 -0.53 7.40
C VAL A 23 -5.67 -0.70 6.48
N CYS A 24 -5.63 -0.03 5.33
CA CYS A 24 -6.69 -0.05 4.32
C CYS A 24 -6.16 -0.55 2.99
N TYR A 25 -7.05 -1.08 2.15
CA TYR A 25 -6.76 -1.47 0.79
C TYR A 25 -7.46 -0.54 -0.20
N TYR A 26 -6.72 -0.08 -1.21
CA TYR A 26 -7.25 0.53 -2.42
C TYR A 26 -7.20 -0.49 -3.56
N THR A 27 -8.30 -0.67 -4.27
CA THR A 27 -8.42 -1.63 -5.37
C THR A 27 -8.30 -0.92 -6.72
N ASN A 28 -7.28 -1.27 -7.53
CA ASN A 28 -6.99 -0.58 -8.79
C ASN A 28 -8.11 -0.74 -9.84
N TRP A 29 -8.94 -1.78 -9.75
CA TRP A 29 -10.10 -1.98 -10.61
C TRP A 29 -11.34 -1.14 -10.21
N ALA A 30 -11.28 -0.40 -9.10
CA ALA A 30 -12.35 0.52 -8.72
C ALA A 30 -12.59 1.61 -9.77
N GLN A 31 -11.60 1.91 -10.61
CA GLN A 31 -11.70 2.79 -11.77
C GLN A 31 -12.72 2.32 -12.83
N TYR A 32 -13.07 1.03 -12.86
CA TYR A 32 -14.00 0.45 -13.85
C TYR A 32 -15.44 0.32 -13.35
N ARG A 33 -15.71 0.71 -12.13
CA ARG A 33 -17.07 0.67 -11.59
C ARG A 33 -18.01 1.56 -12.41
N PRO A 34 -19.31 1.22 -12.52
CA PRO A 34 -20.22 1.98 -13.34
C PRO A 34 -20.45 3.41 -12.79
N ALA A 35 -20.60 4.36 -13.69
CA ALA A 35 -20.98 5.75 -13.43
C ALA A 35 -20.30 6.40 -12.22
N GLY A 36 -21.09 6.94 -11.28
CA GLY A 36 -20.60 7.65 -10.09
C GLY A 36 -19.96 6.78 -9.01
N ALA A 37 -19.83 5.45 -9.22
CA ALA A 37 -19.18 4.54 -8.29
C ALA A 37 -17.69 4.33 -8.59
N LYS A 38 -17.15 4.95 -9.64
CA LYS A 38 -15.70 4.97 -9.91
C LYS A 38 -14.98 5.60 -8.72
N PHE A 39 -13.82 5.04 -8.40
CA PHE A 39 -13.02 5.50 -7.27
C PHE A 39 -11.54 5.48 -7.65
N PHE A 40 -10.91 6.61 -7.53
CA PHE A 40 -9.51 6.85 -7.90
C PHE A 40 -8.67 7.16 -6.66
N PRO A 41 -7.32 7.13 -6.76
CA PRO A 41 -6.46 7.45 -5.63
C PRO A 41 -6.79 8.80 -4.95
N GLU A 42 -7.10 9.83 -5.72
CA GLU A 42 -7.44 11.17 -5.20
C GLU A 42 -8.78 11.25 -4.46
N ASP A 43 -9.64 10.24 -4.59
CA ASP A 43 -10.89 10.16 -3.83
C ASP A 43 -10.67 9.60 -2.41
N ILE A 44 -9.44 9.15 -2.10
CA ILE A 44 -9.07 8.62 -0.79
C ILE A 44 -8.81 9.78 0.17
N ASP A 45 -9.48 9.76 1.33
CA ASP A 45 -9.08 10.62 2.45
C ASP A 45 -7.72 10.14 3.01
N PRO A 46 -6.64 10.95 2.88
CA PRO A 46 -5.30 10.55 3.30
C PRO A 46 -5.15 10.41 4.83
N PHE A 47 -6.13 10.89 5.61
CA PHE A 47 -6.13 10.79 7.08
C PHE A 47 -6.99 9.63 7.61
N LEU A 48 -7.72 8.94 6.74
CA LEU A 48 -8.57 7.81 7.13
C LEU A 48 -7.74 6.65 7.69
N CYS A 49 -6.57 6.37 7.10
CA CYS A 49 -5.74 5.21 7.45
C CYS A 49 -4.28 5.64 7.68
N THR A 50 -3.56 4.90 8.53
CA THR A 50 -2.12 5.09 8.74
C THR A 50 -1.30 4.46 7.61
N HIS A 51 -1.84 3.37 7.03
CA HIS A 51 -1.24 2.62 5.93
C HIS A 51 -2.31 2.36 4.88
N ILE A 52 -2.00 2.62 3.62
CA ILE A 52 -2.87 2.27 2.50
C ILE A 52 -2.10 1.37 1.54
N ILE A 53 -2.70 0.25 1.18
CA ILE A 53 -2.11 -0.77 0.31
C ILE A 53 -2.78 -0.68 -1.05
N TYR A 54 -2.01 -0.40 -2.09
CA TYR A 54 -2.46 -0.47 -3.48
C TYR A 54 -2.59 -1.93 -3.92
N SER A 55 -3.73 -2.34 -4.44
CA SER A 55 -4.04 -3.71 -4.82
C SER A 55 -4.50 -3.81 -6.26
N PHE A 56 -3.79 -4.51 -7.11
CA PHE A 56 -2.61 -5.35 -6.89
C PHE A 56 -1.58 -5.13 -7.99
N ALA A 57 -0.33 -5.46 -7.71
CA ALA A 57 0.65 -5.81 -8.73
C ALA A 57 0.64 -7.34 -8.96
N LYS A 58 1.28 -7.81 -10.01
CA LYS A 58 1.42 -9.24 -10.35
C LYS A 58 2.87 -9.66 -10.48
N ILE A 59 3.11 -10.97 -10.49
CA ILE A 59 4.37 -11.58 -10.91
C ILE A 59 4.19 -12.02 -12.36
N ASN A 60 5.01 -11.50 -13.26
CA ASN A 60 4.96 -11.88 -14.66
C ASN A 60 5.66 -13.23 -14.95
N GLN A 61 5.64 -13.67 -16.19
CA GLN A 61 6.27 -14.94 -16.60
C GLN A 61 7.80 -14.95 -16.44
N GLN A 62 8.43 -13.78 -16.38
CA GLN A 62 9.85 -13.60 -16.13
C GLN A 62 10.20 -13.55 -14.63
N ASN A 63 9.25 -13.85 -13.74
CA ASN A 63 9.35 -13.77 -12.29
C ASN A 63 9.68 -12.36 -11.75
N MET A 64 9.33 -11.31 -12.48
CA MET A 64 9.47 -9.92 -12.04
C MET A 64 8.14 -9.38 -11.54
N ILE A 65 8.19 -8.39 -10.64
CA ILE A 65 7.01 -7.59 -10.32
C ILE A 65 6.57 -6.82 -11.57
N ALA A 66 5.27 -6.76 -11.81
CA ALA A 66 4.69 -6.08 -12.96
C ALA A 66 3.35 -5.44 -12.60
N MET A 67 2.97 -4.43 -13.36
CA MET A 67 1.66 -3.80 -13.28
C MET A 67 0.56 -4.83 -13.58
N TYR A 68 -0.55 -4.72 -12.88
CA TYR A 68 -1.75 -5.54 -13.14
C TYR A 68 -2.62 -4.86 -14.19
N GLU A 69 -2.92 -3.58 -14.00
CA GLU A 69 -3.70 -2.75 -14.90
C GLU A 69 -2.79 -1.97 -15.87
N TRP A 70 -3.33 -1.60 -17.02
CA TRP A 70 -2.59 -0.94 -18.11
C TRP A 70 -2.04 0.46 -17.75
N ASN A 71 -2.61 1.09 -16.74
CA ASN A 71 -2.31 2.46 -16.32
C ASN A 71 -1.75 2.55 -14.89
N ASP A 72 -1.33 1.43 -14.31
CA ASP A 72 -0.85 1.39 -12.92
C ASP A 72 0.38 2.29 -12.69
N ASP A 73 1.22 2.49 -13.71
CA ASP A 73 2.35 3.42 -13.65
C ASP A 73 1.92 4.83 -13.24
N LYS A 74 0.86 5.34 -13.86
CA LYS A 74 0.27 6.65 -13.53
C LYS A 74 -0.50 6.61 -12.21
N MET A 75 -1.19 5.52 -11.95
CA MET A 75 -1.97 5.35 -10.72
C MET A 75 -1.08 5.26 -9.48
N TYR A 76 0.12 4.66 -9.55
CA TYR A 76 1.08 4.66 -8.45
C TYR A 76 1.55 6.08 -8.09
N VAL A 77 1.78 6.94 -9.09
CA VAL A 77 2.12 8.35 -8.85
C VAL A 77 0.99 9.06 -8.12
N ARG A 78 -0.24 8.96 -8.66
CA ARG A 78 -1.45 9.56 -8.04
C ARG A 78 -1.67 9.06 -6.62
N PHE A 79 -1.46 7.77 -6.39
CA PHE A 79 -1.59 7.15 -5.08
C PHE A 79 -0.53 7.64 -4.08
N ASN A 80 0.72 7.82 -4.53
CA ASN A 80 1.77 8.36 -3.68
C ASN A 80 1.61 9.85 -3.39
N ASN A 81 0.94 10.61 -4.28
CA ASN A 81 0.65 12.04 -4.06
C ASN A 81 -0.26 12.29 -2.85
N LEU A 82 -0.95 11.28 -2.34
CA LEU A 82 -1.68 11.38 -1.06
C LEU A 82 -0.76 11.81 0.10
N LYS A 83 0.54 11.52 0.03
CA LYS A 83 1.54 11.94 1.02
C LYS A 83 1.82 13.44 1.01
N GLU A 84 1.46 14.15 -0.05
CA GLU A 84 1.58 15.62 -0.10
C GLU A 84 0.64 16.26 0.95
N ASN A 85 -0.54 15.66 1.16
CA ASN A 85 -1.50 16.10 2.16
C ASN A 85 -1.25 15.48 3.55
N ASN A 86 -0.72 14.23 3.61
CA ASN A 86 -0.38 13.55 4.85
C ASN A 86 1.00 12.88 4.75
N PRO A 87 2.09 13.54 5.13
CA PRO A 87 3.45 12.99 5.09
C PRO A 87 3.66 11.74 5.96
N GLU A 88 2.83 11.55 7.00
CA GLU A 88 2.91 10.38 7.88
C GLU A 88 2.28 9.12 7.26
N LEU A 89 1.48 9.26 6.21
CA LEU A 89 0.83 8.16 5.51
C LEU A 89 1.88 7.19 4.93
N LYS A 90 1.69 5.90 5.16
CA LYS A 90 2.49 4.85 4.53
C LYS A 90 1.71 4.25 3.37
N THR A 91 2.30 4.29 2.18
CA THR A 91 1.78 3.65 0.97
C THR A 91 2.55 2.38 0.69
N LEU A 92 1.84 1.31 0.38
CA LEU A 92 2.37 -0.03 0.15
C LEU A 92 1.79 -0.58 -1.16
N LEU A 93 2.45 -1.57 -1.74
CA LEU A 93 1.98 -2.30 -2.91
C LEU A 93 1.79 -3.77 -2.57
N ALA A 94 0.58 -4.29 -2.73
CA ALA A 94 0.30 -5.71 -2.61
C ALA A 94 0.54 -6.42 -3.95
N VAL A 95 1.10 -7.62 -3.88
CA VAL A 95 1.35 -8.48 -5.04
C VAL A 95 0.47 -9.71 -4.96
N GLY A 96 -0.17 -10.08 -6.06
CA GLY A 96 -0.99 -11.30 -6.14
C GLY A 96 -2.48 -11.00 -6.24
N GLY A 97 -3.27 -11.56 -5.32
CA GLY A 97 -4.74 -11.52 -5.33
C GLY A 97 -5.35 -12.75 -5.97
N TRP A 98 -6.67 -12.91 -5.83
CA TRP A 98 -7.40 -14.11 -6.25
C TRP A 98 -7.12 -14.52 -7.71
N ASN A 99 -7.23 -13.59 -8.64
CA ASN A 99 -7.06 -13.87 -10.08
C ASN A 99 -5.61 -14.20 -10.47
N HIS A 100 -4.64 -13.81 -9.64
CA HIS A 100 -3.22 -14.09 -9.88
C HIS A 100 -2.89 -15.57 -9.69
N GLU A 101 -3.62 -16.26 -8.79
CA GLU A 101 -3.40 -17.65 -8.43
C GLU A 101 -4.34 -18.64 -9.18
N SER A 102 -5.15 -18.15 -10.11
CA SER A 102 -6.18 -18.94 -10.80
C SER A 102 -5.67 -19.83 -11.95
N GLY A 103 -4.38 -19.82 -12.25
CA GLY A 103 -3.77 -20.61 -13.32
C GLY A 103 -3.39 -22.04 -12.91
N THR A 104 -2.90 -22.82 -13.88
CA THR A 104 -2.41 -24.18 -13.66
C THR A 104 -1.12 -24.24 -12.86
N GLU A 105 -0.36 -23.17 -12.83
CA GLU A 105 0.85 -23.01 -12.01
C GLU A 105 0.80 -21.65 -11.31
N SER A 106 0.88 -21.69 -9.96
CA SER A 106 0.95 -20.47 -9.16
C SER A 106 2.20 -19.66 -9.50
N PRO A 107 2.07 -18.37 -9.88
CA PRO A 107 3.22 -17.51 -10.12
C PRO A 107 4.15 -17.38 -8.91
N PHE A 108 3.61 -17.42 -7.68
CA PHE A 108 4.42 -17.44 -6.48
C PHE A 108 5.25 -18.72 -6.38
N SER A 109 4.64 -19.89 -6.61
CA SER A 109 5.35 -21.17 -6.58
C SER A 109 6.47 -21.23 -7.62
N ARG A 110 6.24 -20.71 -8.82
CA ARG A 110 7.26 -20.59 -9.86
C ARG A 110 8.39 -19.65 -9.43
N MET A 111 8.05 -18.48 -8.91
CA MET A 111 9.02 -17.45 -8.50
C MET A 111 9.91 -17.93 -7.34
N VAL A 112 9.35 -18.63 -6.34
CA VAL A 112 10.14 -19.09 -5.17
C VAL A 112 10.94 -20.37 -5.41
N ARG A 113 10.75 -21.06 -6.53
CA ARG A 113 11.28 -22.42 -6.80
C ARG A 113 12.81 -22.50 -6.69
N THR A 114 13.53 -21.51 -7.16
CA THR A 114 15.00 -21.49 -7.14
C THR A 114 15.55 -20.18 -6.58
N ILE A 115 16.82 -20.19 -6.16
CA ILE A 115 17.53 -18.98 -5.73
C ILE A 115 17.54 -17.94 -6.87
N ALA A 116 17.77 -18.39 -8.10
CA ALA A 116 17.85 -17.51 -9.28
C ALA A 116 16.51 -16.80 -9.55
N THR A 117 15.39 -17.52 -9.53
CA THR A 117 14.06 -16.94 -9.77
C THR A 117 13.65 -15.98 -8.64
N ARG A 118 13.95 -16.29 -7.38
CA ARG A 118 13.74 -15.36 -6.26
C ARG A 118 14.57 -14.10 -6.41
N LYS A 119 15.85 -14.23 -6.84
CA LYS A 119 16.70 -13.07 -7.04
C LYS A 119 16.16 -12.13 -8.12
N VAL A 120 15.63 -12.67 -9.22
CA VAL A 120 14.99 -11.88 -10.28
C VAL A 120 13.84 -11.04 -9.71
N PHE A 121 12.97 -11.66 -8.89
CA PHE A 121 11.88 -10.94 -8.25
C PHE A 121 12.38 -9.82 -7.33
N ILE A 122 13.29 -10.15 -6.43
CA ILE A 122 13.85 -9.19 -5.46
C ILE A 122 14.50 -7.99 -6.18
N ASP A 123 15.27 -8.25 -7.22
CA ASP A 123 15.94 -7.20 -7.98
C ASP A 123 14.94 -6.32 -8.75
N SER A 124 13.80 -6.88 -9.18
CA SER A 124 12.73 -6.13 -9.85
C SER A 124 11.93 -5.23 -8.91
N VAL A 125 11.83 -5.58 -7.63
CA VAL A 125 11.12 -4.77 -6.61
C VAL A 125 11.97 -3.57 -6.17
N LYS A 126 13.30 -3.63 -6.32
CA LYS A 126 14.24 -2.57 -5.88
C LYS A 126 14.46 -1.46 -6.91
N ARG A 127 13.87 -1.57 -8.10
CA ARG A 127 13.98 -0.58 -9.18
C ARG A 127 12.93 0.50 -9.06
#